data_38a3f8e24202d05e4ff9845dfbb94677
#
_entry.id   38a3f8e24202d05e4ff9845dfbb94677
#
_cell.length_a   1.000
_cell.length_b   1.000
_cell.length_c   1.000
_cell.angle_alpha   90.00
_cell.angle_beta   90.00
_cell.angle_gamma   90.00
#
_symmetry.space_group_name_H-M   'P 1'
#
loop_
_entity.id
_entity.type
_entity.pdbx_description
1 polymer ?
#
loop_
_entity_poly.entity_id
_entity_poly.type
_entity_poly.pdbx_seq_one_letter_code
_entity_poly.pdbx_strand_id
1 'polypeptide(L)'
;MNFESKLFLPILISSLVGCASDHDVKKDHSHPSQTLPVQEQAFKHDVSVDDVEESLLGRNEYDQRSKTIAVELASQQKSMLSQSFERTYLQAPKLSKKIVAPTELLPSYYQDIDREQYASLAQSAVKQVSTEPVSTFSIDVDTGSYTNIRRMLNHGSLPPIDAVRIEEMINYFDYAYTSPDAGDQPFSIQTELALSPWSKDHALLRVGLKGYEPMAEKRPVSNLVFLLDVSGSMNAPDKLPLLKKSLLLLSKQLNSSDKVSIVVYAGASGVVLEPTAGNQTLEIEKALENLSAGGSTNGQAGIQLAYQLAKKSYDPAGINRVILATDGDFNVGTSDVDSLKKLIEKQREHGISLTTLGFGTGNYNDELMEQLANVGNGNYAYIDGLNEARKVLVEELSSTLMTIAKDVKIQVEFNPERVKEYRLLGYENRALAREDFNNDKVDAGEIGAGHTVTALYELVLQGSDGSRFDPLRYQEETDLQTKQKKQASNELAYIKFRYKGVNETKSQLISQAINMPKHIIAFEQASEDFRFAATVAEFGEVLRQSKYVSGRDYNGMIEHALNARGTDLFGYRSEFIQLLRLASKL
;
A
#
# COMPACT_ATOMS: atom_id res chain seq x y z
N MET A 1 -39.58 47.18 27.96
CA MET A 1 -40.52 46.47 28.85
C MET A 1 -39.88 45.11 29.10
N ASN A 2 -39.01 45.00 30.10
CA ASN A 2 -39.26 44.64 31.50
C ASN A 2 -40.06 43.35 31.64
N PHE A 3 -39.48 42.23 32.16
CA PHE A 3 -39.22 41.75 33.53
C PHE A 3 -38.56 40.38 33.39
N GLU A 4 -37.37 40.08 33.96
CA GLU A 4 -37.03 39.53 35.29
C GLU A 4 -37.89 38.29 35.64
N SER A 5 -37.42 37.22 36.23
CA SER A 5 -36.24 36.80 37.01
C SER A 5 -36.57 35.49 37.73
N LYS A 6 -35.53 34.84 38.27
CA LYS A 6 -35.45 33.90 39.41
C LYS A 6 -35.56 32.39 39.12
N LEU A 7 -34.44 31.65 39.27
CA LEU A 7 -33.82 31.09 40.47
C LEU A 7 -34.74 30.19 41.33
N PHE A 8 -34.42 28.90 41.44
CA PHE A 8 -34.30 28.21 42.74
C PHE A 8 -33.69 26.79 42.56
N LEU A 9 -32.59 26.57 43.26
CA LEU A 9 -32.04 25.29 43.70
C LEU A 9 -32.54 25.07 45.15
N PRO A 10 -32.73 23.86 45.72
CA PRO A 10 -31.71 23.16 46.47
C PRO A 10 -31.83 21.62 46.45
N ILE A 11 -30.71 20.87 46.54
CA ILE A 11 -29.98 20.23 47.69
C ILE A 11 -30.87 19.32 48.56
N LEU A 12 -30.49 18.03 48.70
CA LEU A 12 -30.18 17.22 49.90
C LEU A 12 -30.16 15.72 49.52
N ILE A 13 -29.05 14.99 49.62
CA ILE A 13 -28.39 14.29 50.77
C ILE A 13 -29.28 13.24 51.46
N SER A 14 -28.83 11.99 51.38
CA SER A 14 -28.52 11.01 52.47
C SER A 14 -28.73 9.59 51.97
N SER A 15 -27.75 8.75 51.93
CA SER A 15 -27.04 7.94 52.95
C SER A 15 -27.82 6.73 53.45
N LEU A 16 -27.08 5.64 53.47
CA LEU A 16 -27.02 4.50 54.40
C LEU A 16 -27.54 3.13 53.92
N VAL A 17 -26.58 2.22 53.75
CA VAL A 17 -26.22 1.08 54.62
C VAL A 17 -27.11 -0.17 54.53
N GLY A 18 -26.48 -1.30 54.19
CA GLY A 18 -26.54 -2.44 55.06
C GLY A 18 -26.66 -3.83 54.45
N CYS A 19 -25.64 -4.63 54.78
CA CYS A 19 -25.62 -6.06 55.12
C CYS A 19 -26.06 -7.10 54.04
N ALA A 20 -25.20 -7.92 53.57
CA ALA A 20 -24.60 -9.18 54.08
C ALA A 20 -25.61 -10.35 54.28
N SER A 21 -25.41 -11.44 53.59
CA SER A 21 -25.43 -12.78 54.19
C SER A 21 -24.88 -13.84 53.22
N ASP A 22 -24.01 -14.63 53.80
CA ASP A 22 -23.36 -15.86 53.34
C ASP A 22 -24.27 -16.92 52.76
N HIS A 23 -23.68 -17.75 51.90
CA HIS A 23 -23.73 -19.19 52.08
C HIS A 23 -22.60 -19.90 51.30
N ASP A 24 -21.79 -20.61 52.11
CA ASP A 24 -20.84 -21.66 51.80
C ASP A 24 -21.40 -22.79 50.91
N VAL A 25 -20.55 -23.41 50.08
CA VAL A 25 -20.30 -24.87 50.07
C VAL A 25 -18.94 -25.20 49.42
N LYS A 26 -18.15 -25.95 50.18
CA LYS A 26 -16.87 -26.61 50.02
C LYS A 26 -16.77 -27.55 48.82
N LYS A 27 -15.60 -27.78 48.23
CA LYS A 27 -14.46 -28.72 48.47
C LYS A 27 -13.67 -28.85 47.20
N ASP A 28 -12.41 -28.69 47.23
CA ASP A 28 -11.22 -29.52 47.56
C ASP A 28 -10.61 -30.15 46.31
N HIS A 29 -9.38 -29.76 46.01
CA HIS A 29 -8.18 -30.60 45.91
C HIS A 29 -6.94 -29.78 45.56
N SER A 30 -6.02 -29.83 46.49
CA SER A 30 -4.66 -29.33 46.53
C SER A 30 -3.70 -30.12 45.62
N HIS A 31 -2.72 -29.44 45.01
CA HIS A 31 -1.30 -29.85 45.13
C HIS A 31 -0.36 -28.65 44.89
N PRO A 32 0.77 -28.54 45.57
CA PRO A 32 1.57 -27.34 45.65
C PRO A 32 2.75 -27.37 44.69
N SER A 33 3.01 -26.26 44.02
CA SER A 33 4.30 -26.05 43.31
C SER A 33 5.23 -25.25 44.19
N GLN A 34 6.36 -25.84 44.52
CA GLN A 34 7.49 -25.29 45.28
C GLN A 34 8.19 -24.21 44.45
N THR A 35 8.29 -23.04 45.00
CA THR A 35 9.20 -21.96 44.60
C THR A 35 10.53 -22.13 45.32
N LEU A 36 11.64 -22.26 44.58
CA LEU A 36 13.00 -22.16 45.10
C LEU A 36 13.49 -20.71 44.92
N PRO A 37 14.22 -20.15 45.91
CA PRO A 37 14.76 -18.80 45.85
C PRO A 37 16.05 -18.75 45.02
N VAL A 38 16.16 -17.78 44.14
CA VAL A 38 17.40 -17.44 43.42
C VAL A 38 18.24 -16.56 44.35
N GLN A 39 19.40 -17.06 44.75
CA GLN A 39 20.45 -16.29 45.40
C GLN A 39 21.24 -15.47 44.36
N GLU A 40 21.24 -14.16 44.55
CA GLU A 40 22.15 -13.22 43.93
C GLU A 40 23.55 -13.40 44.53
N GLN A 41 24.52 -13.93 43.77
CA GLN A 41 25.95 -13.86 44.11
C GLN A 41 26.65 -12.92 43.13
N ALA A 42 27.02 -11.76 43.64
CA ALA A 42 27.91 -10.82 42.99
C ALA A 42 29.35 -11.37 42.98
N PHE A 43 29.87 -11.68 41.80
CA PHE A 43 31.30 -11.95 41.62
C PHE A 43 32.00 -10.67 41.17
N LYS A 44 32.81 -10.11 42.08
CA LYS A 44 33.88 -9.18 41.72
C LYS A 44 35.10 -10.03 41.34
N HIS A 45 35.55 -9.91 40.10
CA HIS A 45 36.88 -10.32 39.74
C HIS A 45 37.69 -9.11 39.29
N ASP A 46 38.71 -8.81 40.10
CA ASP A 46 39.83 -7.95 39.69
C ASP A 46 40.71 -8.79 38.72
N VAL A 47 40.85 -8.35 37.49
CA VAL A 47 41.77 -8.94 36.53
C VAL A 47 43.05 -8.11 36.52
N SER A 48 44.18 -8.74 36.86
CA SER A 48 45.50 -8.13 36.85
C SER A 48 46.03 -7.94 35.40
N VAL A 49 46.88 -6.96 35.19
CA VAL A 49 47.43 -6.58 33.88
C VAL A 49 48.28 -7.71 33.24
N ASP A 50 48.80 -8.64 34.04
CA ASP A 50 49.64 -9.73 33.59
C ASP A 50 48.88 -10.83 32.81
N ASP A 51 47.58 -11.01 33.08
CA ASP A 51 46.73 -12.00 32.38
C ASP A 51 46.38 -11.59 30.93
N VAL A 52 46.54 -10.33 30.58
CA VAL A 52 46.24 -9.80 29.24
C VAL A 52 47.40 -10.02 28.26
N GLU A 53 48.65 -10.02 28.73
CA GLU A 53 49.81 -10.24 27.87
C GLU A 53 49.94 -11.72 27.45
N GLU A 54 49.61 -12.67 28.30
CA GLU A 54 49.64 -14.10 27.97
C GLU A 54 48.56 -14.51 26.97
N SER A 55 47.40 -13.85 26.98
CA SER A 55 46.31 -14.08 26.01
C SER A 55 46.61 -13.52 24.61
N LEU A 56 47.43 -12.49 24.48
CA LEU A 56 47.83 -11.89 23.20
C LEU A 56 48.94 -12.70 22.50
N LEU A 57 49.84 -13.36 23.24
CA LEU A 57 50.86 -14.24 22.70
C LEU A 57 50.27 -15.53 22.12
N GLY A 58 49.26 -16.12 22.75
CA GLY A 58 48.54 -17.31 22.27
C GLY A 58 47.74 -17.05 20.97
N ARG A 59 47.21 -15.85 20.75
CA ARG A 59 46.52 -15.49 19.51
C ARG A 59 47.44 -15.35 18.31
N ASN A 60 48.65 -14.87 18.50
CA ASN A 60 49.63 -14.74 17.40
C ASN A 60 50.14 -16.08 16.88
N GLU A 61 50.34 -17.08 17.76
CA GLU A 61 50.72 -18.42 17.35
C GLU A 61 49.61 -19.19 16.61
N TYR A 62 48.35 -18.96 17.00
CA TYR A 62 47.18 -19.58 16.33
C TYR A 62 46.98 -19.02 14.93
N ASP A 63 47.20 -17.74 14.73
CA ASP A 63 47.04 -17.07 13.43
C ASP A 63 48.18 -17.39 12.45
N GLN A 64 49.39 -17.64 12.95
CA GLN A 64 50.51 -18.15 12.14
C GLN A 64 50.33 -19.62 11.73
N ARG A 65 49.84 -20.50 12.62
CA ARG A 65 49.54 -21.88 12.29
C ARG A 65 48.41 -22.03 11.27
N SER A 66 47.37 -21.25 11.38
CA SER A 66 46.25 -21.28 10.42
C SER A 66 46.69 -20.82 9.02
N LYS A 67 47.55 -19.80 8.91
CA LYS A 67 48.11 -19.36 7.64
C LYS A 67 49.05 -20.41 7.01
N THR A 68 49.83 -21.11 7.81
CA THR A 68 50.72 -22.17 7.32
C THR A 68 49.92 -23.37 6.78
N ILE A 69 48.86 -23.77 7.49
CA ILE A 69 47.97 -24.88 7.05
C ILE A 69 47.22 -24.50 5.77
N ALA A 70 46.76 -23.25 5.63
CA ALA A 70 46.08 -22.79 4.43
C ALA A 70 47.01 -22.78 3.19
N VAL A 71 48.26 -22.39 3.34
CA VAL A 71 49.26 -22.41 2.25
C VAL A 71 49.62 -23.85 1.86
N GLU A 72 49.69 -24.77 2.82
CA GLU A 72 50.02 -26.19 2.57
C GLU A 72 48.85 -26.91 1.86
N LEU A 73 47.59 -26.65 2.25
CA LEU A 73 46.39 -27.13 1.57
C LEU A 73 46.27 -26.60 0.13
N ALA A 74 46.58 -25.32 -0.11
CA ALA A 74 46.57 -24.74 -1.43
C ALA A 74 47.67 -25.33 -2.35
N SER A 75 48.85 -25.65 -1.81
CA SER A 75 49.91 -26.31 -2.57
C SER A 75 49.57 -27.79 -2.91
N GLN A 76 48.92 -28.53 -2.01
CA GLN A 76 48.44 -29.88 -2.28
C GLN A 76 47.32 -29.91 -3.33
N GLN A 77 46.38 -28.98 -3.30
CA GLN A 77 45.35 -28.84 -4.34
C GLN A 77 45.94 -28.52 -5.72
N LYS A 78 46.98 -27.67 -5.78
CA LYS A 78 47.66 -27.33 -7.03
C LYS A 78 48.43 -28.52 -7.62
N SER A 79 49.04 -29.37 -6.78
CA SER A 79 49.74 -30.61 -7.19
C SER A 79 48.75 -31.69 -7.67
N MET A 80 47.58 -31.83 -7.06
CA MET A 80 46.52 -32.76 -7.50
C MET A 80 45.93 -32.34 -8.85
N LEU A 81 45.74 -31.08 -9.09
CA LEU A 81 45.25 -30.55 -10.38
C LEU A 81 46.28 -30.76 -11.51
N SER A 82 47.59 -30.59 -11.24
CA SER A 82 48.61 -30.81 -12.27
C SER A 82 48.77 -32.32 -12.62
N GLN A 83 48.62 -33.22 -11.65
CA GLN A 83 48.70 -34.69 -11.90
C GLN A 83 47.47 -35.21 -12.65
N SER A 84 46.30 -34.61 -12.51
CA SER A 84 45.11 -34.98 -13.27
C SER A 84 45.19 -34.55 -14.74
N PHE A 85 45.88 -33.42 -15.04
CA PHE A 85 46.06 -32.96 -16.42
C PHE A 85 47.05 -33.81 -17.22
N GLU A 86 48.14 -34.32 -16.62
CA GLU A 86 49.12 -35.15 -17.33
C GLU A 86 48.60 -36.56 -17.66
N ARG A 87 47.69 -37.13 -16.87
CA ARG A 87 47.13 -38.47 -17.15
C ARG A 87 46.11 -38.52 -18.27
N THR A 88 45.54 -37.40 -18.67
CA THR A 88 44.48 -37.33 -19.72
C THR A 88 45.06 -37.22 -21.15
N TYR A 89 46.37 -36.87 -21.31
CA TYR A 89 46.98 -36.69 -22.62
C TYR A 89 47.60 -37.94 -23.25
N LEU A 90 47.68 -39.09 -22.56
CA LEU A 90 48.38 -40.27 -23.05
C LEU A 90 47.49 -41.39 -23.63
N GLN A 91 46.18 -41.23 -23.74
CA GLN A 91 45.30 -42.22 -24.38
C GLN A 91 44.21 -41.56 -25.25
N ALA A 92 44.59 -41.05 -26.39
CA ALA A 92 43.62 -40.70 -27.44
C ALA A 92 43.76 -41.67 -28.63
N PRO A 93 42.74 -42.45 -28.99
CA PRO A 93 42.75 -43.22 -30.20
C PRO A 93 42.58 -42.27 -31.41
N LYS A 94 43.36 -42.51 -32.48
CA LYS A 94 43.23 -41.83 -33.78
C LYS A 94 41.84 -42.11 -34.35
N LEU A 95 40.94 -41.17 -34.29
CA LEU A 95 39.66 -41.19 -35.00
C LEU A 95 39.68 -40.22 -36.18
N SER A 96 39.30 -40.73 -37.34
CA SER A 96 39.21 -40.09 -38.62
C SER A 96 38.39 -38.80 -38.60
N LYS A 97 38.87 -37.79 -39.34
CA LYS A 97 38.19 -36.50 -39.57
C LYS A 97 36.80 -36.71 -40.16
N LYS A 98 35.76 -36.60 -39.34
CA LYS A 98 34.45 -36.09 -39.75
C LYS A 98 34.35 -34.68 -39.18
N ILE A 99 34.32 -33.70 -40.01
CA ILE A 99 34.01 -32.31 -39.65
C ILE A 99 32.55 -32.33 -39.22
N VAL A 100 32.32 -32.35 -37.89
CA VAL A 100 31.01 -31.99 -37.31
C VAL A 100 31.05 -30.49 -37.15
N ALA A 101 30.16 -29.80 -37.83
CA ALA A 101 29.93 -28.37 -37.62
C ALA A 101 29.69 -28.10 -36.11
N PRO A 102 30.19 -26.98 -35.54
CA PRO A 102 29.87 -26.66 -34.18
C PRO A 102 28.35 -26.57 -34.04
N THR A 103 27.77 -27.45 -33.24
CA THR A 103 26.41 -27.27 -32.74
C THR A 103 26.45 -25.94 -32.00
N GLU A 104 25.84 -24.91 -32.56
CA GLU A 104 25.55 -23.71 -31.79
C GLU A 104 24.83 -24.19 -30.52
N LEU A 105 25.48 -24.03 -29.39
CA LEU A 105 24.82 -24.08 -28.12
C LEU A 105 23.82 -22.94 -28.18
N LEU A 106 22.56 -23.27 -28.51
CA LEU A 106 21.47 -22.35 -28.28
C LEU A 106 21.63 -21.87 -26.82
N PRO A 107 21.70 -20.57 -26.59
CA PRO A 107 21.70 -20.07 -25.22
C PRO A 107 20.54 -20.77 -24.54
N SER A 108 20.81 -21.44 -23.41
CA SER A 108 19.76 -21.93 -22.56
C SER A 108 18.89 -20.69 -22.26
N TYR A 109 17.70 -20.64 -22.86
CA TYR A 109 16.69 -19.72 -22.42
C TYR A 109 16.45 -20.07 -20.96
N TYR A 110 17.09 -19.34 -20.04
CA TYR A 110 16.56 -19.19 -18.70
C TYR A 110 15.20 -18.54 -18.94
N GLN A 111 14.14 -19.34 -18.92
CA GLN A 111 12.84 -18.80 -18.64
C GLN A 111 13.01 -18.22 -17.24
N ASP A 112 13.03 -16.91 -17.14
CA ASP A 112 12.80 -16.22 -15.88
C ASP A 112 11.47 -16.76 -15.38
N ILE A 113 11.54 -17.64 -14.39
CA ILE A 113 10.35 -18.15 -13.73
C ILE A 113 9.81 -16.93 -13.01
N ASP A 114 8.74 -16.37 -13.53
CA ASP A 114 8.02 -15.28 -12.88
C ASP A 114 7.61 -15.76 -11.48
N ARG A 115 8.19 -15.12 -10.46
CA ARG A 115 7.95 -15.40 -9.04
C ARG A 115 7.23 -14.26 -8.37
N GLU A 116 6.66 -13.36 -9.15
CA GLU A 116 5.91 -12.23 -8.62
C GLU A 116 4.70 -12.73 -7.81
N GLN A 117 4.44 -12.09 -6.68
CA GLN A 117 3.39 -12.47 -5.74
C GLN A 117 2.36 -11.34 -5.62
N TYR A 118 1.10 -11.70 -5.85
CA TYR A 118 -0.05 -10.83 -5.75
C TYR A 118 -1.08 -11.46 -4.81
N ALA A 119 -1.75 -10.64 -3.99
CA ALA A 119 -2.81 -11.12 -3.11
C ALA A 119 -4.02 -11.60 -3.93
N SER A 120 -4.46 -12.83 -3.69
CA SER A 120 -5.67 -13.35 -4.33
C SER A 120 -6.92 -12.82 -3.63
N LEU A 121 -7.71 -12.02 -4.35
CA LEU A 121 -8.91 -11.37 -3.83
C LEU A 121 -10.15 -11.85 -4.59
N ALA A 122 -11.15 -12.30 -3.85
CA ALA A 122 -12.46 -12.64 -4.43
C ALA A 122 -13.15 -11.36 -4.93
N GLN A 123 -13.72 -11.40 -6.13
CA GLN A 123 -14.48 -10.27 -6.68
C GLN A 123 -15.65 -9.87 -5.78
N SER A 124 -15.88 -8.58 -5.66
CA SER A 124 -17.03 -8.02 -4.93
C SER A 124 -18.34 -8.59 -5.45
N ALA A 125 -19.10 -9.22 -4.54
CA ALA A 125 -20.40 -9.79 -4.88
C ALA A 125 -21.47 -8.69 -4.99
N VAL A 126 -22.48 -8.95 -5.84
CA VAL A 126 -23.69 -8.14 -5.86
C VAL A 126 -24.47 -8.38 -4.56
N LYS A 127 -24.97 -7.31 -3.95
CA LYS A 127 -25.75 -7.31 -2.72
C LYS A 127 -27.17 -6.81 -2.95
N GLN A 128 -28.13 -7.44 -2.33
CA GLN A 128 -29.52 -6.97 -2.32
C GLN A 128 -29.72 -5.94 -1.20
N VAL A 129 -30.23 -4.77 -1.55
CA VAL A 129 -30.44 -3.67 -0.58
C VAL A 129 -31.47 -4.06 0.50
N SER A 130 -32.41 -4.92 0.18
CA SER A 130 -33.43 -5.41 1.14
C SER A 130 -32.85 -6.22 2.29
N THR A 131 -31.69 -6.87 2.10
CA THR A 131 -31.01 -7.70 3.10
C THR A 131 -29.73 -7.05 3.62
N GLU A 132 -28.97 -6.42 2.74
CA GLU A 132 -27.68 -5.77 3.04
C GLU A 132 -27.67 -4.33 2.48
N PRO A 133 -28.37 -3.37 3.12
CA PRO A 133 -28.45 -2.00 2.59
C PRO A 133 -27.15 -1.19 2.70
N VAL A 134 -26.16 -1.67 3.43
CA VAL A 134 -24.96 -0.90 3.83
C VAL A 134 -23.70 -1.50 3.25
N SER A 135 -22.91 -0.67 2.58
CA SER A 135 -21.53 -0.93 2.16
C SER A 135 -20.58 -0.16 3.04
N THR A 136 -19.55 -0.82 3.58
CA THR A 136 -18.52 -0.18 4.43
C THR A 136 -17.13 -0.59 3.94
N PHE A 137 -16.25 0.37 3.77
CA PHE A 137 -14.86 0.15 3.31
C PHE A 137 -13.95 1.29 3.75
N SER A 138 -12.65 1.06 3.74
CA SER A 138 -11.63 2.08 3.92
C SER A 138 -11.25 2.70 2.57
N ILE A 139 -10.78 3.93 2.56
CA ILE A 139 -10.21 4.49 1.33
C ILE A 139 -8.93 3.76 0.94
N ASP A 140 -8.58 3.88 -0.33
CA ASP A 140 -7.32 3.45 -0.90
C ASP A 140 -6.77 4.53 -1.84
N VAL A 141 -5.48 4.81 -1.73
CA VAL A 141 -4.76 5.79 -2.56
C VAL A 141 -3.56 5.18 -3.27
N ASP A 142 -3.36 3.87 -3.12
CA ASP A 142 -2.27 3.14 -3.76
C ASP A 142 -2.48 3.06 -5.28
N THR A 143 -1.40 2.97 -6.05
CA THR A 143 -1.44 2.97 -7.53
C THR A 143 -0.61 1.85 -8.15
N GLY A 144 -0.02 0.98 -7.34
CA GLY A 144 0.91 -0.06 -7.75
C GLY A 144 0.32 -1.04 -8.77
N SER A 145 -0.95 -1.40 -8.64
CA SER A 145 -1.63 -2.29 -9.58
C SER A 145 -1.65 -1.72 -11.00
N TYR A 146 -2.01 -0.44 -11.19
CA TYR A 146 -2.04 0.18 -12.52
C TYR A 146 -0.65 0.15 -13.17
N THR A 147 0.40 0.51 -12.44
CA THR A 147 1.77 0.56 -12.97
C THR A 147 2.32 -0.82 -13.29
N ASN A 148 1.98 -1.84 -12.49
CA ASN A 148 2.27 -3.24 -12.80
C ASN A 148 1.55 -3.72 -14.08
N ILE A 149 0.26 -3.43 -14.23
CA ILE A 149 -0.52 -3.71 -15.44
C ILE A 149 0.11 -3.02 -16.66
N ARG A 150 0.45 -1.75 -16.55
CA ARG A 150 1.13 -0.98 -17.59
C ARG A 150 2.43 -1.63 -18.03
N ARG A 151 3.26 -2.02 -17.07
CA ARG A 151 4.51 -2.72 -17.32
C ARG A 151 4.29 -4.02 -18.11
N MET A 152 3.35 -4.87 -17.64
CA MET A 152 3.07 -6.17 -18.27
C MET A 152 2.54 -6.00 -19.69
N LEU A 153 1.60 -5.09 -19.92
CA LEU A 153 1.06 -4.81 -21.26
C LEU A 153 2.14 -4.27 -22.20
N ASN A 154 3.03 -3.39 -21.73
CA ASN A 154 4.15 -2.89 -22.52
C ASN A 154 5.17 -3.99 -22.88
N HIS A 155 5.27 -5.06 -22.08
CA HIS A 155 6.05 -6.27 -22.40
C HIS A 155 5.29 -7.29 -23.24
N GLY A 156 4.05 -6.98 -23.65
CA GLY A 156 3.25 -7.84 -24.53
C GLY A 156 2.60 -9.02 -23.81
N SER A 157 2.32 -8.92 -22.53
CA SER A 157 1.62 -9.93 -21.72
C SER A 157 0.42 -9.34 -21.00
N LEU A 158 -0.67 -10.13 -20.89
CA LEU A 158 -1.78 -9.77 -20.03
C LEU A 158 -1.39 -9.98 -18.56
N PRO A 159 -1.85 -9.10 -17.63
CA PRO A 159 -1.61 -9.29 -16.22
C PRO A 159 -2.34 -10.53 -15.67
N PRO A 160 -1.81 -11.22 -14.66
CA PRO A 160 -2.58 -12.19 -13.90
C PRO A 160 -3.77 -11.51 -13.21
N ILE A 161 -4.87 -12.26 -13.02
CA ILE A 161 -6.12 -11.73 -12.45
C ILE A 161 -5.88 -11.06 -11.09
N ASP A 162 -5.03 -11.66 -10.26
CA ASP A 162 -4.73 -11.20 -8.92
C ASP A 162 -3.87 -9.91 -8.87
N ALA A 163 -3.22 -9.54 -9.98
CA ALA A 163 -2.50 -8.26 -10.08
C ALA A 163 -3.42 -7.06 -10.34
N VAL A 164 -4.70 -7.30 -10.66
CA VAL A 164 -5.64 -6.25 -11.09
C VAL A 164 -6.50 -5.80 -9.93
N ARG A 165 -6.20 -4.66 -9.35
CA ARG A 165 -7.00 -3.96 -8.33
C ARG A 165 -7.67 -2.74 -8.97
N ILE A 166 -9.00 -2.82 -9.13
CA ILE A 166 -9.76 -1.84 -9.92
C ILE A 166 -9.72 -0.45 -9.28
N GLU A 167 -9.79 -0.37 -7.96
CA GLU A 167 -9.67 0.86 -7.20
C GLU A 167 -8.35 1.58 -7.47
N GLU A 168 -7.23 0.87 -7.50
CA GLU A 168 -5.92 1.45 -7.77
C GLU A 168 -5.77 1.90 -9.23
N MET A 169 -6.43 1.20 -10.16
CA MET A 169 -6.49 1.64 -11.55
C MET A 169 -7.27 2.95 -11.69
N ILE A 170 -8.42 3.07 -11.02
CA ILE A 170 -9.24 4.28 -11.04
C ILE A 170 -8.48 5.42 -10.37
N ASN A 171 -7.90 5.20 -9.19
CA ASN A 171 -7.23 6.20 -8.37
C ASN A 171 -5.83 6.60 -8.88
N TYR A 172 -5.33 5.93 -9.92
CA TYR A 172 -4.12 6.35 -10.62
C TYR A 172 -4.28 7.73 -11.32
N PHE A 173 -5.49 8.09 -11.69
CA PHE A 173 -5.81 9.32 -12.42
C PHE A 173 -6.37 10.40 -11.51
N ASP A 174 -5.91 11.64 -11.73
CA ASP A 174 -6.52 12.79 -11.13
C ASP A 174 -7.85 13.14 -11.81
N TYR A 175 -8.82 13.49 -10.99
CA TYR A 175 -10.13 13.98 -11.41
C TYR A 175 -10.32 15.41 -10.94
N ALA A 176 -10.99 16.24 -11.76
CA ALA A 176 -11.20 17.67 -11.50
C ALA A 176 -12.26 17.90 -10.41
N TYR A 177 -12.08 17.26 -9.25
CA TYR A 177 -12.95 17.49 -8.10
C TYR A 177 -12.65 18.85 -7.47
N THR A 178 -13.70 19.52 -7.00
CA THR A 178 -13.57 20.79 -6.29
C THR A 178 -12.89 20.58 -4.95
N SER A 179 -11.79 21.28 -4.68
CA SER A 179 -11.15 21.27 -3.37
C SER A 179 -12.05 21.90 -2.31
N PRO A 180 -11.99 21.44 -1.05
CA PRO A 180 -12.68 22.10 0.04
C PRO A 180 -12.07 23.47 0.31
N ASP A 181 -12.88 24.39 0.85
CA ASP A 181 -12.40 25.69 1.31
C ASP A 181 -11.45 25.53 2.51
N ALA A 182 -10.49 26.45 2.62
CA ALA A 182 -9.49 26.40 3.69
C ALA A 182 -10.14 26.54 5.07
N GLY A 183 -10.02 25.50 5.88
CA GLY A 183 -10.39 25.51 7.30
C GLY A 183 -11.72 24.84 7.65
N ASP A 184 -12.54 24.41 6.67
CA ASP A 184 -13.84 23.78 6.96
C ASP A 184 -13.73 22.27 7.18
N GLN A 185 -13.22 21.54 6.21
CA GLN A 185 -13.14 20.07 6.25
C GLN A 185 -11.85 19.60 5.55
N PRO A 186 -11.29 18.44 5.93
CA PRO A 186 -10.06 17.96 5.30
C PRO A 186 -10.26 17.52 3.84
N PHE A 187 -11.50 17.23 3.43
CA PHE A 187 -11.83 16.85 2.05
C PHE A 187 -13.26 17.25 1.68
N SER A 188 -13.49 17.48 0.39
CA SER A 188 -14.82 17.64 -0.20
C SER A 188 -15.34 16.30 -0.73
N ILE A 189 -16.67 16.21 -0.89
CA ILE A 189 -17.37 15.03 -1.38
C ILE A 189 -18.18 15.41 -2.60
N GLN A 190 -18.04 14.68 -3.69
CA GLN A 190 -18.79 14.88 -4.93
C GLN A 190 -19.37 13.55 -5.41
N THR A 191 -20.60 13.58 -5.90
CA THR A 191 -21.29 12.39 -6.39
C THR A 191 -21.90 12.63 -7.75
N GLU A 192 -21.91 11.62 -8.62
CA GLU A 192 -22.55 11.67 -9.92
C GLU A 192 -23.17 10.31 -10.25
N LEU A 193 -24.37 10.32 -10.84
CA LEU A 193 -25.12 9.13 -11.23
C LEU A 193 -25.45 9.18 -12.72
N ALA A 194 -25.04 8.16 -13.48
CA ALA A 194 -25.36 8.00 -14.89
C ALA A 194 -25.59 6.52 -15.24
N LEU A 195 -26.10 6.24 -16.45
CA LEU A 195 -26.20 4.87 -16.93
C LEU A 195 -24.81 4.24 -17.12
N SER A 196 -24.74 2.91 -16.96
CA SER A 196 -23.51 2.14 -17.16
C SER A 196 -23.17 2.01 -18.65
N PRO A 197 -21.89 2.11 -19.05
CA PRO A 197 -21.49 1.89 -20.45
C PRO A 197 -21.58 0.42 -20.88
N TRP A 198 -21.50 -0.54 -19.94
CA TRP A 198 -21.55 -1.99 -20.23
C TRP A 198 -22.90 -2.66 -19.96
N SER A 199 -23.87 -1.92 -19.42
CA SER A 199 -25.21 -2.44 -19.16
C SER A 199 -26.26 -1.33 -19.18
N LYS A 200 -27.20 -1.39 -20.12
CA LYS A 200 -28.30 -0.41 -20.24
C LYS A 200 -29.29 -0.43 -19.06
N ASP A 201 -29.34 -1.53 -18.32
CA ASP A 201 -30.29 -1.74 -17.21
C ASP A 201 -29.68 -1.39 -15.84
N HIS A 202 -28.40 -0.99 -15.83
CA HIS A 202 -27.65 -0.60 -14.63
C HIS A 202 -27.26 0.86 -14.67
N ALA A 203 -27.11 1.45 -13.50
CA ALA A 203 -26.52 2.77 -13.32
C ALA A 203 -25.18 2.66 -12.58
N LEU A 204 -24.31 3.64 -12.77
CA LEU A 204 -23.09 3.80 -11.97
C LEU A 204 -23.23 5.04 -11.10
N LEU A 205 -22.95 4.87 -9.80
CA LEU A 205 -22.76 5.96 -8.85
C LEU A 205 -21.28 6.16 -8.59
N ARG A 206 -20.75 7.32 -8.96
CA ARG A 206 -19.41 7.76 -8.59
C ARG A 206 -19.47 8.53 -7.28
N VAL A 207 -18.58 8.17 -6.34
CA VAL A 207 -18.30 8.90 -5.11
C VAL A 207 -16.85 9.36 -5.18
N GLY A 208 -16.65 10.67 -5.30
CA GLY A 208 -15.32 11.29 -5.37
C GLY A 208 -15.03 12.10 -4.13
N LEU A 209 -13.79 12.01 -3.63
CA LEU A 209 -13.23 12.83 -2.56
C LEU A 209 -12.07 13.64 -3.12
N LYS A 210 -11.92 14.89 -2.65
CA LYS A 210 -10.74 15.73 -2.90
C LYS A 210 -10.20 16.23 -1.58
N GLY A 211 -8.97 15.89 -1.28
CA GLY A 211 -8.26 16.38 -0.10
C GLY A 211 -7.97 17.88 -0.21
N TYR A 212 -8.00 18.58 0.93
CA TYR A 212 -7.53 19.94 1.01
C TYR A 212 -6.07 20.04 0.56
N GLU A 213 -5.75 21.04 -0.25
CA GLU A 213 -4.41 21.30 -0.74
C GLU A 213 -3.89 22.62 -0.17
N PRO A 214 -2.97 22.60 0.78
CA PRO A 214 -2.34 23.83 1.29
C PRO A 214 -1.43 24.45 0.23
N MET A 215 -1.24 25.77 0.32
CA MET A 215 -0.23 26.42 -0.51
C MET A 215 1.16 25.77 -0.27
N ALA A 216 1.93 25.58 -1.32
CA ALA A 216 3.24 24.90 -1.27
C ALA A 216 4.21 25.48 -0.22
N GLU A 217 4.13 26.80 0.05
CA GLU A 217 4.92 27.50 1.06
C GLU A 217 4.61 27.10 2.51
N LYS A 218 3.48 26.41 2.73
CA LYS A 218 3.03 25.97 4.07
C LYS A 218 3.27 24.49 4.34
N ARG A 219 4.03 23.80 3.47
CA ARG A 219 4.38 22.40 3.70
C ARG A 219 5.23 22.27 4.98
N PRO A 220 4.88 21.37 5.90
CA PRO A 220 5.73 21.09 7.07
C PRO A 220 7.11 20.60 6.67
N VAL A 221 8.10 20.87 7.52
CA VAL A 221 9.46 20.36 7.35
C VAL A 221 9.46 18.84 7.28
N SER A 222 10.24 18.27 6.38
CA SER A 222 10.31 16.83 6.17
C SER A 222 11.62 16.25 6.69
N ASN A 223 11.52 15.17 7.46
CA ASN A 223 12.61 14.29 7.88
C ASN A 223 12.44 12.96 7.14
N LEU A 224 13.17 12.77 6.04
CA LEU A 224 13.05 11.62 5.15
C LEU A 224 14.26 10.71 5.33
N VAL A 225 14.01 9.44 5.59
CA VAL A 225 15.05 8.41 5.64
C VAL A 225 14.82 7.42 4.51
N PHE A 226 15.69 7.40 3.52
CA PHE A 226 15.67 6.43 2.44
C PHE A 226 16.32 5.13 2.91
N LEU A 227 15.56 4.06 2.91
CA LEU A 227 16.03 2.70 3.16
C LEU A 227 16.09 1.95 1.84
N LEU A 228 17.30 1.78 1.30
CA LEU A 228 17.52 1.34 -0.06
C LEU A 228 18.08 -0.07 -0.10
N ASP A 229 17.42 -0.92 -0.86
CA ASP A 229 17.95 -2.22 -1.25
C ASP A 229 19.14 -2.04 -2.20
N VAL A 230 20.28 -2.59 -1.83
CA VAL A 230 21.47 -2.66 -2.70
C VAL A 230 21.96 -4.11 -2.84
N SER A 231 21.08 -5.10 -2.67
CA SER A 231 21.36 -6.51 -2.89
C SER A 231 21.74 -6.79 -4.35
N GLY A 232 22.28 -7.98 -4.61
CA GLY A 232 22.73 -8.36 -5.96
C GLY A 232 21.61 -8.36 -7.00
N SER A 233 20.36 -8.63 -6.60
CA SER A 233 19.17 -8.59 -7.47
C SER A 233 18.85 -7.19 -8.00
N MET A 234 19.29 -6.13 -7.29
CA MET A 234 19.07 -4.72 -7.66
C MET A 234 19.96 -4.20 -8.80
N ASN A 235 20.78 -5.04 -9.44
CA ASN A 235 21.74 -4.60 -10.45
C ASN A 235 21.12 -4.26 -11.82
N ALA A 236 19.87 -4.65 -12.09
CA ALA A 236 19.21 -4.41 -13.38
C ALA A 236 18.92 -2.90 -13.61
N PRO A 237 18.84 -2.44 -14.89
CA PRO A 237 18.62 -1.03 -15.22
C PRO A 237 17.32 -0.43 -14.67
N ASP A 238 16.28 -1.23 -14.52
CA ASP A 238 14.96 -0.91 -13.99
C ASP A 238 14.88 -0.99 -12.45
N LYS A 239 16.01 -1.27 -11.77
CA LYS A 239 16.11 -1.38 -10.32
C LYS A 239 17.00 -0.27 -9.72
N LEU A 240 18.18 -0.57 -9.15
CA LEU A 240 19.02 0.44 -8.51
C LEU A 240 19.38 1.64 -9.41
N PRO A 241 19.69 1.49 -10.71
CA PRO A 241 19.93 2.63 -11.58
C PRO A 241 18.70 3.54 -11.75
N LEU A 242 17.49 2.98 -11.86
CA LEU A 242 16.25 3.75 -11.90
C LEU A 242 15.97 4.41 -10.54
N LEU A 243 16.13 3.67 -9.43
CA LEU A 243 15.96 4.15 -8.07
C LEU A 243 16.83 5.39 -7.79
N LYS A 244 18.11 5.36 -8.14
CA LYS A 244 19.02 6.52 -7.99
C LYS A 244 18.49 7.75 -8.71
N LYS A 245 18.06 7.62 -9.97
CA LYS A 245 17.47 8.72 -10.75
C LYS A 245 16.17 9.23 -10.12
N SER A 246 15.34 8.33 -9.61
CA SER A 246 14.08 8.67 -8.95
C SER A 246 14.30 9.51 -7.70
N LEU A 247 15.25 9.12 -6.85
CA LEU A 247 15.58 9.87 -5.63
C LEU A 247 16.26 11.21 -5.91
N LEU A 248 17.00 11.32 -7.01
CA LEU A 248 17.52 12.60 -7.48
C LEU A 248 16.42 13.57 -7.93
N LEU A 249 15.33 13.06 -8.51
CA LEU A 249 14.16 13.90 -8.82
C LEU A 249 13.51 14.43 -7.55
N LEU A 250 13.30 13.58 -6.55
CA LEU A 250 12.75 13.96 -5.26
C LEU A 250 13.64 14.98 -4.54
N SER A 251 14.96 14.74 -4.47
CA SER A 251 15.89 15.62 -3.74
C SER A 251 15.88 17.06 -4.24
N LYS A 252 15.57 17.29 -5.52
CA LYS A 252 15.44 18.63 -6.11
C LYS A 252 14.19 19.39 -5.66
N GLN A 253 13.23 18.71 -5.03
CA GLN A 253 12.00 19.32 -4.49
C GLN A 253 12.14 19.73 -3.02
N LEU A 254 13.26 19.36 -2.39
CA LEU A 254 13.50 19.61 -0.97
C LEU A 254 14.17 20.95 -0.75
N ASN A 255 13.88 21.57 0.38
CA ASN A 255 14.44 22.86 0.78
C ASN A 255 15.46 22.71 1.94
N SER A 256 16.05 23.81 2.37
CA SER A 256 17.11 23.82 3.39
C SER A 256 16.67 23.36 4.78
N SER A 257 15.38 23.45 5.10
CA SER A 257 14.82 23.00 6.37
C SER A 257 14.52 21.50 6.38
N ASP A 258 14.30 20.88 5.21
CA ASP A 258 14.11 19.43 5.10
C ASP A 258 15.42 18.69 5.40
N LYS A 259 15.30 17.45 5.89
CA LYS A 259 16.45 16.57 6.15
C LYS A 259 16.30 15.26 5.37
N VAL A 260 17.41 14.82 4.81
CA VAL A 260 17.53 13.55 4.10
C VAL A 260 18.60 12.69 4.74
N SER A 261 18.31 11.44 4.94
CA SER A 261 19.27 10.41 5.34
C SER A 261 19.15 9.21 4.41
N ILE A 262 20.27 8.48 4.20
CA ILE A 262 20.29 7.29 3.37
C ILE A 262 20.85 6.12 4.16
N VAL A 263 20.07 5.07 4.28
CA VAL A 263 20.44 3.77 4.84
C VAL A 263 20.38 2.75 3.71
N VAL A 264 21.39 1.91 3.60
CA VAL A 264 21.40 0.78 2.66
C VAL A 264 21.34 -0.54 3.40
N TYR A 265 20.77 -1.54 2.75
CA TYR A 265 20.85 -2.91 3.22
C TYR A 265 21.13 -3.88 2.07
N ALA A 266 21.94 -4.90 2.39
CA ALA A 266 22.25 -6.06 1.58
C ALA A 266 22.66 -7.19 2.52
N GLY A 267 23.86 -7.79 2.37
CA GLY A 267 24.44 -8.72 3.36
C GLY A 267 24.75 -8.05 4.71
N ALA A 268 24.94 -6.73 4.72
CA ALA A 268 25.05 -5.88 5.90
C ALA A 268 24.22 -4.61 5.69
N SER A 269 23.89 -3.92 6.76
CA SER A 269 23.23 -2.61 6.70
C SER A 269 24.18 -1.50 7.15
N GLY A 270 24.03 -0.30 6.58
CA GLY A 270 24.88 0.85 6.91
C GLY A 270 24.26 2.19 6.56
N VAL A 271 24.71 3.23 7.27
CA VAL A 271 24.37 4.61 6.94
C VAL A 271 25.32 5.10 5.85
N VAL A 272 24.77 5.53 4.72
CA VAL A 272 25.51 6.11 3.59
C VAL A 272 25.49 7.63 3.66
N LEU A 273 24.37 8.20 4.14
CA LEU A 273 24.21 9.63 4.35
C LEU A 273 23.55 9.88 5.70
N GLU A 274 24.27 10.58 6.59
CA GLU A 274 23.71 11.10 7.84
C GLU A 274 22.69 12.22 7.56
N PRO A 275 21.85 12.63 8.54
CA PRO A 275 20.87 13.69 8.31
C PRO A 275 21.47 14.95 7.70
N THR A 276 21.19 15.15 6.44
CA THR A 276 21.75 16.21 5.56
C THR A 276 20.60 17.14 5.14
N ALA A 277 20.85 18.45 5.07
CA ALA A 277 19.83 19.41 4.63
C ALA A 277 19.42 19.16 3.16
N GLY A 278 18.12 19.26 2.86
CA GLY A 278 17.56 18.92 1.54
C GLY A 278 18.13 19.74 0.39
N ASN A 279 18.61 20.98 0.64
CA ASN A 279 19.25 21.80 -0.36
C ASN A 279 20.73 21.44 -0.63
N GLN A 280 21.32 20.51 0.13
CA GLN A 280 22.69 20.00 -0.12
C GLN A 280 22.66 18.90 -1.21
N THR A 281 22.11 19.23 -2.35
CA THR A 281 21.86 18.31 -3.48
C THR A 281 23.11 17.57 -3.93
N LEU A 282 24.28 18.24 -3.95
CA LEU A 282 25.55 17.62 -4.35
C LEU A 282 26.01 16.50 -3.39
N GLU A 283 25.76 16.64 -2.09
CA GLU A 283 26.10 15.60 -1.12
C GLU A 283 25.15 14.40 -1.25
N ILE A 284 23.86 14.68 -1.44
CA ILE A 284 22.83 13.65 -1.68
C ILE A 284 23.15 12.90 -2.99
N GLU A 285 23.46 13.62 -4.07
CA GLU A 285 23.82 13.05 -5.37
C GLU A 285 25.04 12.14 -5.27
N LYS A 286 26.14 12.62 -4.66
CA LYS A 286 27.34 11.79 -4.44
C LYS A 286 27.05 10.54 -3.63
N ALA A 287 26.23 10.64 -2.59
CA ALA A 287 25.83 9.50 -1.77
C ALA A 287 25.09 8.45 -2.62
N LEU A 288 24.16 8.88 -3.47
CA LEU A 288 23.40 8.01 -4.38
C LEU A 288 24.29 7.42 -5.49
N GLU A 289 25.18 8.21 -6.11
CA GLU A 289 26.06 7.75 -7.17
C GLU A 289 27.02 6.63 -6.72
N ASN A 290 27.51 6.71 -5.49
CA ASN A 290 28.43 5.73 -4.92
C ASN A 290 27.76 4.39 -4.55
N LEU A 291 26.43 4.27 -4.61
CA LEU A 291 25.74 3.01 -4.36
C LEU A 291 26.04 1.99 -5.47
N SER A 292 26.29 0.77 -5.11
CA SER A 292 26.46 -0.36 -6.03
C SER A 292 25.70 -1.56 -5.53
N ALA A 293 25.09 -2.31 -6.45
CA ALA A 293 24.38 -3.54 -6.11
C ALA A 293 25.35 -4.66 -5.80
N GLY A 294 25.11 -5.45 -4.74
CA GLY A 294 25.90 -6.62 -4.36
C GLY A 294 25.52 -7.19 -3.01
N GLY A 295 25.85 -8.47 -2.78
CA GLY A 295 25.56 -9.16 -1.52
C GLY A 295 24.18 -9.82 -1.46
N SER A 296 23.88 -10.43 -0.32
CA SER A 296 22.57 -11.04 0.00
C SER A 296 21.63 -9.99 0.61
N THR A 297 20.35 -10.34 0.82
CA THR A 297 19.35 -9.41 1.37
C THR A 297 19.13 -9.64 2.86
N ASN A 298 19.32 -8.61 3.70
CA ASN A 298 18.98 -8.61 5.13
C ASN A 298 18.22 -7.32 5.48
N GLY A 299 16.91 -7.33 5.25
CA GLY A 299 16.05 -6.16 5.44
C GLY A 299 15.82 -5.75 6.89
N GLN A 300 15.83 -6.71 7.83
CA GLN A 300 15.51 -6.44 9.25
C GLN A 300 16.48 -5.46 9.91
N ALA A 301 17.77 -5.65 9.74
CA ALA A 301 18.76 -4.75 10.31
C ALA A 301 18.67 -3.36 9.66
N GLY A 302 18.39 -3.31 8.35
CA GLY A 302 18.20 -2.07 7.61
C GLY A 302 17.04 -1.23 8.14
N ILE A 303 15.86 -1.83 8.31
CA ILE A 303 14.68 -1.09 8.76
C ILE A 303 14.83 -0.59 10.21
N GLN A 304 15.47 -1.37 11.08
CA GLN A 304 15.75 -0.93 12.45
C GLN A 304 16.69 0.29 12.46
N LEU A 305 17.75 0.27 11.62
CA LEU A 305 18.68 1.37 11.49
C LEU A 305 18.03 2.61 10.89
N ALA A 306 17.15 2.45 9.88
CA ALA A 306 16.40 3.55 9.29
C ALA A 306 15.50 4.24 10.32
N TYR A 307 14.77 3.48 11.14
CA TYR A 307 13.96 4.08 12.21
C TYR A 307 14.78 4.72 13.32
N GLN A 308 15.97 4.19 13.65
CA GLN A 308 16.88 4.85 14.60
C GLN A 308 17.32 6.22 14.06
N LEU A 309 17.63 6.29 12.77
CA LEU A 309 18.05 7.53 12.12
C LEU A 309 16.87 8.53 12.00
N ALA A 310 15.67 8.05 11.69
CA ALA A 310 14.46 8.87 11.69
C ALA A 310 14.18 9.51 13.05
N LYS A 311 14.38 8.76 14.15
CA LYS A 311 14.26 9.29 15.53
C LYS A 311 15.31 10.33 15.87
N LYS A 312 16.54 10.21 15.35
CA LYS A 312 17.63 11.18 15.60
C LYS A 312 17.28 12.58 15.09
N SER A 313 16.49 12.67 14.02
CA SER A 313 16.07 13.92 13.40
C SER A 313 14.57 14.17 13.48
N TYR A 314 13.89 13.51 14.44
CA TYR A 314 12.44 13.60 14.60
C TYR A 314 11.99 15.04 14.88
N ASP A 315 11.01 15.51 14.11
CA ASP A 315 10.33 16.79 14.32
C ASP A 315 8.85 16.52 14.62
N PRO A 316 8.34 16.82 15.84
CA PRO A 316 6.94 16.57 16.18
C PRO A 316 5.94 17.43 15.38
N ALA A 317 6.37 18.54 14.80
CA ALA A 317 5.55 19.39 13.94
C ALA A 317 5.78 19.13 12.44
N GLY A 318 6.74 18.27 12.11
CA GLY A 318 7.15 17.94 10.75
C GLY A 318 6.63 16.60 10.26
N ILE A 319 6.96 16.30 9.02
CA ILE A 319 6.74 15.00 8.38
C ILE A 319 7.93 14.11 8.69
N ASN A 320 7.71 12.98 9.38
CA ASN A 320 8.75 11.99 9.67
C ASN A 320 8.44 10.70 8.92
N ARG A 321 9.26 10.32 7.96
CA ARG A 321 8.96 9.21 7.07
C ARG A 321 10.18 8.38 6.70
N VAL A 322 10.05 7.08 6.77
CA VAL A 322 10.95 6.12 6.14
C VAL A 322 10.39 5.77 4.76
N ILE A 323 11.23 5.78 3.74
CA ILE A 323 10.89 5.40 2.38
C ILE A 323 11.73 4.17 2.03
N LEU A 324 11.06 3.01 2.04
CA LEU A 324 11.67 1.73 1.67
C LEU A 324 11.60 1.57 0.14
N ALA A 325 12.74 1.33 -0.48
CA ALA A 325 12.83 1.06 -1.92
C ALA A 325 13.53 -0.28 -2.17
N THR A 326 12.85 -1.22 -2.82
CA THR A 326 13.30 -2.60 -3.04
C THR A 326 12.69 -3.19 -4.32
N ASP A 327 13.26 -4.29 -4.79
CA ASP A 327 12.68 -5.12 -5.86
C ASP A 327 11.68 -6.19 -5.34
N GLY A 328 11.22 -6.04 -4.11
CA GLY A 328 10.24 -6.95 -3.48
C GLY A 328 10.87 -8.14 -2.75
N ASP A 329 12.14 -8.45 -2.96
CA ASP A 329 12.85 -9.48 -2.19
C ASP A 329 13.29 -8.90 -0.83
N PHE A 330 12.31 -8.43 -0.06
CA PHE A 330 12.57 -7.94 1.29
C PHE A 330 12.68 -9.10 2.27
N ASN A 331 13.80 -9.81 2.18
CA ASN A 331 14.07 -10.93 3.07
C ASN A 331 14.41 -10.42 4.47
N VAL A 332 13.51 -10.61 5.40
CA VAL A 332 13.67 -10.24 6.82
C VAL A 332 14.45 -11.30 7.64
N GLY A 333 15.05 -12.27 6.97
CA GLY A 333 15.77 -13.36 7.61
C GLY A 333 14.82 -14.40 8.24
N THR A 334 15.17 -14.91 9.42
CA THR A 334 14.32 -15.84 10.18
C THR A 334 13.16 -15.14 10.91
N SER A 335 13.06 -13.82 10.80
CA SER A 335 11.99 -13.03 11.44
C SER A 335 10.71 -13.16 10.63
N ASP A 336 9.64 -13.48 11.32
CA ASP A 336 8.30 -13.52 10.80
C ASP A 336 7.85 -12.12 10.29
N VAL A 337 7.14 -12.08 9.18
CA VAL A 337 6.50 -10.87 8.61
C VAL A 337 5.66 -10.15 9.67
N ASP A 338 5.00 -10.89 10.56
CA ASP A 338 4.22 -10.34 11.67
C ASP A 338 5.09 -9.56 12.67
N SER A 339 6.31 -9.99 12.91
CA SER A 339 7.26 -9.26 13.77
C SER A 339 7.70 -7.94 13.13
N LEU A 340 7.88 -7.94 11.81
CA LEU A 340 8.17 -6.73 11.05
C LEU A 340 7.00 -5.75 11.08
N LYS A 341 5.77 -6.22 10.84
CA LYS A 341 4.54 -5.42 10.93
C LYS A 341 4.39 -4.77 12.32
N LYS A 342 4.59 -5.52 13.39
CA LYS A 342 4.57 -4.99 14.77
C LYS A 342 5.64 -3.93 15.02
N LEU A 343 6.83 -4.09 14.44
CA LEU A 343 7.88 -3.07 14.52
C LEU A 343 7.43 -1.77 13.83
N ILE A 344 6.90 -1.87 12.62
CA ILE A 344 6.42 -0.73 11.83
C ILE A 344 5.25 -0.04 12.55
N GLU A 345 4.26 -0.79 13.01
CA GLU A 345 3.12 -0.30 13.79
C GLU A 345 3.57 0.52 15.01
N LYS A 346 4.51 -0.01 15.78
CA LYS A 346 5.09 0.71 16.92
C LYS A 346 5.77 2.03 16.52
N GLN A 347 6.44 2.10 15.36
CA GLN A 347 7.07 3.34 14.91
C GLN A 347 6.04 4.34 14.38
N ARG A 348 4.98 3.86 13.72
CA ARG A 348 3.83 4.64 13.32
C ARG A 348 3.16 5.33 14.52
N GLU A 349 2.96 4.60 15.63
CA GLU A 349 2.43 5.16 16.88
C GLU A 349 3.32 6.28 17.44
N HIS A 350 4.63 6.27 17.14
CA HIS A 350 5.57 7.34 17.48
C HIS A 350 5.65 8.47 16.44
N GLY A 351 4.76 8.45 15.43
CA GLY A 351 4.69 9.49 14.41
C GLY A 351 5.70 9.35 13.27
N ILE A 352 6.27 8.15 13.06
CA ILE A 352 7.18 7.88 11.92
C ILE A 352 6.48 6.91 10.98
N SER A 353 6.04 7.39 9.82
CA SER A 353 5.36 6.58 8.79
C SER A 353 6.34 5.86 7.86
N LEU A 354 5.82 4.84 7.13
CA LEU A 354 6.57 4.05 6.16
C LEU A 354 5.88 4.08 4.80
N THR A 355 6.55 4.59 3.78
CA THR A 355 6.16 4.46 2.38
C THR A 355 7.01 3.38 1.72
N THR A 356 6.42 2.60 0.83
CA THR A 356 7.11 1.55 0.07
C THR A 356 7.11 1.86 -1.42
N LEU A 357 8.28 1.74 -2.04
CA LEU A 357 8.49 1.93 -3.47
C LEU A 357 9.05 0.64 -4.07
N GLY A 358 8.28 0.03 -4.95
CA GLY A 358 8.67 -1.17 -5.67
C GLY A 358 9.42 -0.86 -6.97
N PHE A 359 10.42 -1.69 -7.32
CA PHE A 359 11.21 -1.55 -8.55
C PHE A 359 11.47 -2.92 -9.18
N GLY A 360 11.61 -2.95 -10.51
CA GLY A 360 12.08 -4.11 -11.24
C GLY A 360 11.08 -5.27 -11.33
N THR A 361 11.52 -6.37 -11.89
CA THR A 361 10.68 -7.52 -12.27
C THR A 361 11.24 -8.84 -11.76
N GLY A 362 10.44 -9.91 -11.80
CA GLY A 362 10.85 -11.32 -11.67
C GLY A 362 10.71 -11.93 -10.29
N ASN A 363 10.94 -11.19 -9.21
CA ASN A 363 10.80 -11.66 -7.81
C ASN A 363 10.00 -10.68 -6.95
N TYR A 364 9.23 -9.82 -7.58
CA TYR A 364 8.50 -8.76 -6.92
C TYR A 364 7.37 -9.31 -6.03
N ASN A 365 7.32 -8.86 -4.78
CA ASN A 365 6.27 -9.22 -3.82
C ASN A 365 5.37 -8.00 -3.54
N ASP A 366 4.39 -7.81 -4.41
CA ASP A 366 3.42 -6.73 -4.37
C ASP A 366 2.62 -6.74 -3.07
N GLU A 367 2.12 -7.91 -2.67
CA GLU A 367 1.32 -8.10 -1.46
C GLU A 367 2.07 -7.63 -0.20
N LEU A 368 3.34 -8.00 -0.05
CA LEU A 368 4.14 -7.60 1.11
C LEU A 368 4.36 -6.09 1.13
N MET A 369 4.68 -5.49 -0.02
CA MET A 369 4.96 -4.05 -0.12
C MET A 369 3.74 -3.21 0.24
N GLU A 370 2.56 -3.59 -0.26
CA GLU A 370 1.29 -2.98 0.09
C GLU A 370 0.99 -3.12 1.60
N GLN A 371 1.12 -4.33 2.15
CA GLN A 371 0.87 -4.59 3.57
C GLN A 371 1.79 -3.78 4.49
N LEU A 372 3.07 -3.61 4.16
CA LEU A 372 4.00 -2.83 4.96
C LEU A 372 3.68 -1.32 4.92
N ALA A 373 3.31 -0.79 3.76
CA ALA A 373 2.87 0.59 3.61
C ALA A 373 1.61 0.86 4.44
N ASN A 374 0.60 -0.02 4.35
CA ASN A 374 -0.65 0.08 5.10
C ASN A 374 -0.43 0.11 6.61
N VAL A 375 0.33 -0.87 7.14
CA VAL A 375 0.68 -0.90 8.57
C VAL A 375 1.49 0.33 8.99
N GLY A 376 2.25 0.93 8.07
CA GLY A 376 3.11 2.09 8.30
C GLY A 376 2.45 3.46 8.15
N ASN A 377 1.14 3.56 7.89
CA ASN A 377 0.45 4.81 7.52
C ASN A 377 1.18 5.56 6.40
N GLY A 378 1.57 4.84 5.37
CA GLY A 378 2.20 5.38 4.17
C GLY A 378 1.50 4.90 2.92
N ASN A 379 2.10 5.18 1.77
CA ASN A 379 1.58 4.82 0.46
C ASN A 379 2.45 3.74 -0.18
N TYR A 380 1.84 2.90 -0.98
CA TYR A 380 2.53 1.96 -1.85
C TYR A 380 2.50 2.47 -3.30
N ALA A 381 3.66 2.45 -3.95
CA ALA A 381 3.77 2.71 -5.38
C ALA A 381 4.80 1.77 -6.02
N TYR A 382 4.54 1.37 -7.27
CA TYR A 382 5.49 0.60 -8.07
C TYR A 382 6.05 1.48 -9.19
N ILE A 383 7.36 1.65 -9.23
CA ILE A 383 8.07 2.53 -10.16
C ILE A 383 8.59 1.71 -11.34
N ASP A 384 7.82 1.66 -12.43
CA ASP A 384 8.18 0.96 -13.66
C ASP A 384 9.06 1.79 -14.60
N GLY A 385 9.17 3.10 -14.35
CA GLY A 385 9.95 4.00 -15.17
C GLY A 385 10.10 5.40 -14.59
N LEU A 386 10.87 6.24 -15.31
CA LEU A 386 11.18 7.59 -14.83
C LEU A 386 9.95 8.53 -14.82
N ASN A 387 8.97 8.29 -15.70
CA ASN A 387 7.72 9.05 -15.72
C ASN A 387 6.90 8.78 -14.45
N GLU A 388 6.83 7.50 -14.03
CA GLU A 388 6.18 7.15 -12.77
C GLU A 388 6.93 7.72 -11.56
N ALA A 389 8.25 7.62 -11.54
CA ALA A 389 9.05 8.25 -10.50
C ALA A 389 8.78 9.75 -10.39
N ARG A 390 8.62 10.44 -11.51
CA ARG A 390 8.27 11.86 -11.54
C ARG A 390 6.85 12.10 -11.00
N LYS A 391 5.86 11.30 -11.41
CA LYS A 391 4.48 11.39 -10.90
C LYS A 391 4.47 11.28 -9.37
N VAL A 392 4.98 10.17 -8.84
CA VAL A 392 4.90 9.85 -7.39
C VAL A 392 5.78 10.78 -6.53
N LEU A 393 7.00 11.12 -6.99
CA LEU A 393 8.01 11.78 -6.17
C LEU A 393 8.16 13.28 -6.44
N VAL A 394 7.49 13.82 -7.45
CA VAL A 394 7.55 15.24 -7.80
C VAL A 394 6.15 15.85 -7.87
N GLU A 395 5.28 15.30 -8.72
CA GLU A 395 3.95 15.87 -8.97
C GLU A 395 3.02 15.62 -7.78
N GLU A 396 3.06 14.42 -7.20
CA GLU A 396 2.26 14.02 -6.04
C GLU A 396 3.05 14.11 -4.70
N LEU A 397 4.14 14.86 -4.68
CA LEU A 397 4.99 14.95 -3.47
C LEU A 397 4.18 15.38 -2.23
N SER A 398 3.31 16.37 -2.37
CA SER A 398 2.50 16.87 -1.25
C SER A 398 1.48 15.82 -0.79
N SER A 399 0.83 15.12 -1.71
CA SER A 399 -0.14 14.07 -1.39
C SER A 399 0.53 12.83 -0.80
N THR A 400 1.71 12.49 -1.27
CA THR A 400 2.50 11.35 -0.78
C THR A 400 3.07 11.61 0.62
N LEU A 401 3.56 12.82 0.90
CA LEU A 401 4.24 13.13 2.15
C LEU A 401 3.30 13.68 3.23
N MET A 402 2.32 14.52 2.87
CA MET A 402 1.50 15.25 3.83
C MET A 402 0.12 14.61 4.01
N THR A 403 -0.05 13.78 5.00
CA THR A 403 -1.35 13.26 5.43
C THR A 403 -2.21 14.38 6.01
N ILE A 404 -3.47 14.51 5.57
CA ILE A 404 -4.44 15.49 6.07
C ILE A 404 -5.56 14.87 6.89
N ALA A 405 -5.87 13.60 6.68
CA ALA A 405 -6.79 12.82 7.50
C ALA A 405 -6.33 11.36 7.54
N LYS A 406 -6.55 10.72 8.71
CA LYS A 406 -6.21 9.33 9.00
C LYS A 406 -7.47 8.49 9.22
N ASP A 407 -7.35 7.19 9.08
CA ASP A 407 -8.41 6.21 9.35
C ASP A 407 -9.72 6.57 8.64
N VAL A 408 -9.63 6.92 7.35
CA VAL A 408 -10.80 7.36 6.59
C VAL A 408 -11.63 6.15 6.16
N LYS A 409 -12.82 6.06 6.72
CA LYS A 409 -13.82 5.01 6.47
C LYS A 409 -15.02 5.60 5.76
N ILE A 410 -15.51 4.89 4.77
CA ILE A 410 -16.69 5.25 4.00
C ILE A 410 -17.79 4.24 4.30
N GLN A 411 -18.99 4.73 4.54
CA GLN A 411 -20.19 3.91 4.67
C GLN A 411 -21.29 4.48 3.81
N VAL A 412 -21.80 3.68 2.88
CA VAL A 412 -22.92 4.05 2.00
C VAL A 412 -24.12 3.18 2.35
N GLU A 413 -25.22 3.81 2.72
CA GLU A 413 -26.52 3.17 2.98
C GLU A 413 -27.44 3.47 1.81
N PHE A 414 -27.83 2.46 1.06
CA PHE A 414 -28.72 2.58 -0.09
C PHE A 414 -30.19 2.53 0.33
N ASN A 415 -31.01 3.40 -0.30
CA ASN A 415 -32.44 3.43 -0.06
C ASN A 415 -33.14 2.27 -0.78
N PRO A 416 -33.76 1.31 -0.06
CA PRO A 416 -34.43 0.16 -0.66
C PRO A 416 -35.63 0.53 -1.55
N GLU A 417 -36.18 1.74 -1.41
CA GLU A 417 -37.26 2.24 -2.29
C GLU A 417 -36.73 2.71 -3.66
N ARG A 418 -35.43 2.90 -3.81
CA ARG A 418 -34.79 3.40 -5.03
C ARG A 418 -33.80 2.42 -5.64
N VAL A 419 -33.05 1.69 -4.81
CA VAL A 419 -32.01 0.76 -5.22
C VAL A 419 -32.40 -0.65 -4.84
N LYS A 420 -32.38 -1.58 -5.79
CA LYS A 420 -32.67 -2.99 -5.61
C LYS A 420 -31.41 -3.78 -5.25
N GLU A 421 -30.35 -3.52 -6.01
CA GLU A 421 -29.06 -4.20 -5.87
C GLU A 421 -27.92 -3.21 -6.05
N TYR A 422 -26.79 -3.50 -5.42
CA TYR A 422 -25.56 -2.74 -5.64
C TYR A 422 -24.33 -3.65 -5.62
N ARG A 423 -23.26 -3.17 -6.24
CA ARG A 423 -21.92 -3.77 -6.20
C ARG A 423 -20.87 -2.65 -6.18
N LEU A 424 -19.95 -2.69 -5.22
CA LEU A 424 -18.76 -1.84 -5.20
C LEU A 424 -17.74 -2.41 -6.20
N LEU A 425 -17.15 -1.55 -7.03
CA LEU A 425 -16.12 -1.94 -8.00
C LEU A 425 -14.74 -1.74 -7.38
N GLY A 426 -14.02 -2.85 -7.18
CA GLY A 426 -12.77 -2.83 -6.43
C GLY A 426 -12.96 -2.76 -4.91
N TYR A 427 -11.90 -2.37 -4.20
CA TYR A 427 -11.88 -2.22 -2.73
C TYR A 427 -12.09 -3.54 -1.96
N GLU A 428 -11.83 -4.69 -2.58
CA GLU A 428 -12.01 -5.99 -1.94
C GLU A 428 -11.09 -6.17 -0.72
N ASN A 429 -9.84 -5.71 -0.82
CA ASN A 429 -8.86 -5.69 0.28
C ASN A 429 -9.13 -4.60 1.32
N ARG A 430 -10.04 -3.67 1.03
CA ARG A 430 -10.42 -2.53 1.89
C ARG A 430 -11.81 -2.66 2.51
N ALA A 431 -12.51 -3.78 2.26
CA ALA A 431 -13.84 -4.03 2.83
C ALA A 431 -13.78 -4.10 4.35
N LEU A 432 -14.75 -3.45 5.01
CA LEU A 432 -14.87 -3.42 6.47
C LEU A 432 -16.23 -4.00 6.90
N ALA A 433 -16.25 -4.60 8.10
CA ALA A 433 -17.51 -4.95 8.72
C ALA A 433 -18.30 -3.67 9.08
N ARG A 434 -19.64 -3.76 9.07
CA ARG A 434 -20.51 -2.62 9.34
C ARG A 434 -20.26 -1.99 10.71
N GLU A 435 -19.96 -2.79 11.72
CA GLU A 435 -19.63 -2.38 13.08
C GLU A 435 -18.29 -1.67 13.20
N ASP A 436 -17.34 -1.96 12.30
CA ASP A 436 -16.01 -1.36 12.31
C ASP A 436 -16.01 0.10 11.87
N PHE A 437 -17.09 0.55 11.23
CA PHE A 437 -17.24 1.96 10.88
C PHE A 437 -17.17 2.88 12.11
N ASN A 438 -17.74 2.46 13.23
CA ASN A 438 -17.75 3.24 14.48
C ASN A 438 -16.58 2.88 15.43
N ASN A 439 -15.70 1.98 15.04
CA ASN A 439 -14.61 1.50 15.88
C ASN A 439 -13.32 2.26 15.55
N ASP A 440 -12.92 3.18 16.44
CA ASP A 440 -11.70 3.98 16.30
C ASP A 440 -10.40 3.17 16.45
N LYS A 441 -10.48 1.88 16.79
CA LYS A 441 -9.32 0.98 16.89
C LYS A 441 -9.04 0.25 15.58
N VAL A 442 -10.00 0.21 14.68
CA VAL A 442 -9.82 -0.40 13.35
C VAL A 442 -9.13 0.60 12.47
N ASP A 443 -7.95 0.22 12.02
CA ASP A 443 -7.11 0.96 11.08
C ASP A 443 -7.80 1.10 9.72
N ALA A 444 -7.56 2.22 9.04
CA ALA A 444 -8.12 2.49 7.72
C ALA A 444 -7.16 3.40 6.93
N GLY A 445 -7.42 3.63 5.65
CA GLY A 445 -6.53 4.39 4.78
C GLY A 445 -6.40 5.87 5.15
N GLU A 446 -5.29 6.46 4.76
CA GLU A 446 -4.99 7.87 4.90
C GLU A 446 -5.26 8.62 3.59
N ILE A 447 -5.65 9.89 3.71
CA ILE A 447 -5.70 10.79 2.56
C ILE A 447 -4.63 11.88 2.70
N GLY A 448 -3.88 12.08 1.63
CA GLY A 448 -2.86 13.12 1.54
C GLY A 448 -3.40 14.44 0.98
N ALA A 449 -2.62 15.50 1.15
CA ALA A 449 -2.97 16.84 0.69
C ALA A 449 -3.16 16.87 -0.83
N GLY A 450 -4.32 17.36 -1.28
CA GLY A 450 -4.66 17.43 -2.70
C GLY A 450 -4.98 16.09 -3.38
N HIS A 451 -4.93 14.98 -2.68
CA HIS A 451 -5.25 13.65 -3.24
C HIS A 451 -6.72 13.54 -3.65
N THR A 452 -6.99 12.78 -4.70
CA THR A 452 -8.35 12.37 -5.09
C THR A 452 -8.57 10.90 -4.78
N VAL A 453 -9.76 10.56 -4.30
CA VAL A 453 -10.20 9.17 -4.12
C VAL A 453 -11.53 8.98 -4.82
N THR A 454 -11.65 7.96 -5.64
CA THR A 454 -12.84 7.65 -6.41
C THR A 454 -13.31 6.24 -6.15
N ALA A 455 -14.57 6.09 -5.72
CA ALA A 455 -15.25 4.81 -5.63
C ALA A 455 -16.42 4.77 -6.61
N LEU A 456 -16.60 3.64 -7.28
CA LEU A 456 -17.70 3.40 -8.21
C LEU A 456 -18.59 2.27 -7.69
N TYR A 457 -19.89 2.51 -7.70
CA TYR A 457 -20.91 1.50 -7.45
C TYR A 457 -21.72 1.23 -8.70
N GLU A 458 -21.86 -0.04 -9.05
CA GLU A 458 -22.85 -0.49 -10.02
C GLU A 458 -24.17 -0.75 -9.30
N LEU A 459 -25.25 -0.11 -9.77
CA LEU A 459 -26.57 -0.14 -9.14
C LEU A 459 -27.61 -0.71 -10.08
N VAL A 460 -28.49 -1.55 -9.55
CA VAL A 460 -29.78 -1.90 -10.16
C VAL A 460 -30.86 -1.13 -9.44
N LEU A 461 -31.55 -0.26 -10.18
CA LEU A 461 -32.58 0.60 -9.60
C LEU A 461 -33.94 -0.12 -9.52
N GLN A 462 -34.82 0.36 -8.64
CA GLN A 462 -36.19 -0.16 -8.58
C GLN A 462 -36.91 0.10 -9.90
N GLY A 463 -37.57 -0.93 -10.43
CA GLY A 463 -38.25 -0.89 -11.74
C GLY A 463 -37.35 -1.15 -12.95
N SER A 464 -36.05 -1.42 -12.76
CA SER A 464 -35.15 -1.88 -13.82
C SER A 464 -35.22 -3.41 -13.98
N ASP A 465 -35.04 -3.88 -15.21
CA ASP A 465 -35.02 -5.31 -15.57
C ASP A 465 -33.65 -5.97 -15.30
N GLY A 466 -32.65 -5.20 -14.87
CA GLY A 466 -31.26 -5.65 -14.67
C GLY A 466 -30.99 -6.49 -13.42
N SER A 467 -32.03 -6.96 -12.70
CA SER A 467 -31.87 -7.76 -11.47
C SER A 467 -31.13 -9.07 -11.72
N ARG A 468 -30.13 -9.36 -10.89
CA ARG A 468 -29.36 -10.60 -10.91
C ARG A 468 -29.92 -11.67 -9.95
N PHE A 469 -30.90 -11.28 -9.12
CA PHE A 469 -31.54 -12.18 -8.16
C PHE A 469 -33.01 -12.40 -8.51
N ASP A 470 -33.47 -13.65 -8.36
CA ASP A 470 -34.89 -13.95 -8.41
C ASP A 470 -35.61 -13.40 -7.18
N PRO A 471 -36.88 -13.00 -7.30
CA PRO A 471 -37.66 -12.58 -6.14
C PRO A 471 -37.78 -13.71 -5.13
N LEU A 472 -37.59 -13.37 -3.84
CA LEU A 472 -37.71 -14.37 -2.77
C LEU A 472 -39.16 -14.76 -2.55
N ARG A 473 -39.43 -16.06 -2.55
CA ARG A 473 -40.78 -16.61 -2.41
C ARG A 473 -41.47 -16.28 -1.07
N TYR A 474 -40.70 -16.10 -0.02
CA TYR A 474 -41.20 -15.85 1.35
C TYR A 474 -40.97 -14.40 1.82
N GLN A 475 -40.53 -13.51 0.95
CA GLN A 475 -40.52 -12.11 1.24
C GLN A 475 -41.92 -11.56 0.96
N GLU A 476 -42.70 -11.35 2.01
CA GLU A 476 -43.98 -10.64 1.89
C GLU A 476 -43.74 -9.28 1.28
N GLU A 477 -44.52 -8.93 0.24
CA GLU A 477 -44.65 -7.53 -0.18
C GLU A 477 -45.16 -6.78 1.04
N THR A 478 -44.25 -6.10 1.74
CA THR A 478 -44.59 -5.32 2.93
C THR A 478 -45.71 -4.37 2.53
N ASP A 479 -46.86 -4.59 3.09
CA ASP A 479 -48.16 -3.98 2.79
C ASP A 479 -48.03 -2.50 2.40
N LEU A 480 -48.51 -2.15 1.24
CA LEU A 480 -48.58 -0.81 0.69
C LEU A 480 -49.30 0.21 1.61
N GLN A 481 -50.01 -0.28 2.63
CA GLN A 481 -50.73 0.55 3.59
C GLN A 481 -49.88 1.13 4.73
N THR A 482 -48.71 0.52 5.02
CA THR A 482 -47.76 1.07 6.00
C THR A 482 -46.83 2.12 5.35
N LYS A 483 -46.78 2.15 4.02
CA LYS A 483 -45.96 3.10 3.22
C LYS A 483 -46.53 4.54 3.20
N GLN A 484 -47.76 4.80 3.61
CA GLN A 484 -48.35 6.12 3.59
C GLN A 484 -47.86 7.09 4.67
N LYS A 485 -46.97 6.68 5.59
CA LYS A 485 -46.46 7.51 6.71
C LYS A 485 -44.99 7.88 6.65
N LYS A 486 -44.17 7.28 5.79
CA LYS A 486 -42.85 7.84 5.46
C LYS A 486 -43.03 8.57 4.12
N GLN A 487 -42.93 9.90 4.13
CA GLN A 487 -42.71 10.66 2.90
C GLN A 487 -41.58 9.93 2.16
N ALA A 488 -41.85 9.41 0.97
CA ALA A 488 -40.84 8.76 0.13
C ALA A 488 -39.69 9.76 -0.03
N SER A 489 -38.59 9.54 0.66
CA SER A 489 -37.46 10.46 0.56
C SER A 489 -36.94 10.37 -0.87
N ASN A 490 -36.63 11.50 -1.48
CA ASN A 490 -36.04 11.53 -2.83
C ASN A 490 -34.57 11.08 -2.79
N GLU A 491 -34.13 10.52 -1.69
CA GLU A 491 -32.77 10.08 -1.49
C GLU A 491 -32.52 8.73 -2.16
N LEU A 492 -31.43 8.64 -2.93
CA LEU A 492 -30.88 7.42 -3.50
C LEU A 492 -30.12 6.62 -2.45
N ALA A 493 -29.28 7.35 -1.69
CA ALA A 493 -28.41 6.78 -0.67
C ALA A 493 -28.03 7.86 0.37
N TYR A 494 -27.52 7.40 1.51
CA TYR A 494 -26.94 8.24 2.54
C TYR A 494 -25.48 7.83 2.77
N ILE A 495 -24.55 8.76 2.55
CA ILE A 495 -23.12 8.48 2.67
C ILE A 495 -22.56 9.11 3.95
N LYS A 496 -21.71 8.36 4.62
CA LYS A 496 -21.02 8.76 5.85
C LYS A 496 -19.53 8.56 5.69
N PHE A 497 -18.76 9.53 6.16
CA PHE A 497 -17.31 9.49 6.22
C PHE A 497 -16.89 9.65 7.67
N ARG A 498 -16.07 8.73 8.14
CA ARG A 498 -15.45 8.82 9.45
C ARG A 498 -13.95 8.91 9.29
N TYR A 499 -13.32 9.87 9.95
CA TYR A 499 -11.89 10.12 9.82
C TYR A 499 -11.33 10.69 11.12
N LYS A 500 -10.01 10.61 11.31
CA LYS A 500 -9.27 11.29 12.38
C LYS A 500 -8.46 12.43 11.79
N GLY A 501 -8.43 13.57 12.46
CA GLY A 501 -7.43 14.60 12.16
C GLY A 501 -6.02 14.09 12.44
N VAL A 502 -5.01 14.68 11.82
CA VAL A 502 -3.61 14.19 11.86
C VAL A 502 -3.11 13.96 13.29
N ASN A 503 -3.49 14.85 14.22
CA ASN A 503 -3.08 14.81 15.63
C ASN A 503 -4.21 14.34 16.57
N GLU A 504 -5.30 13.81 16.01
CA GLU A 504 -6.47 13.39 16.80
C GLU A 504 -6.50 11.88 16.99
N THR A 505 -7.01 11.46 18.15
CA THR A 505 -7.24 10.06 18.48
C THR A 505 -8.70 9.65 18.35
N LYS A 506 -9.61 10.63 18.28
CA LYS A 506 -11.05 10.41 18.10
C LYS A 506 -11.46 10.77 16.70
N SER A 507 -12.27 9.93 16.10
CA SER A 507 -12.81 10.18 14.76
C SER A 507 -13.91 11.22 14.78
N GLN A 508 -14.00 11.95 13.67
CA GLN A 508 -15.07 12.88 13.31
C GLN A 508 -15.96 12.24 12.24
N LEU A 509 -17.18 12.74 12.10
CA LEU A 509 -18.17 12.24 11.14
C LEU A 509 -18.63 13.37 10.22
N ILE A 510 -18.52 13.14 8.91
CA ILE A 510 -19.17 13.91 7.86
C ILE A 510 -20.23 13.03 7.24
N SER A 511 -21.39 13.59 6.89
CA SER A 511 -22.43 12.81 6.22
C SER A 511 -23.22 13.67 5.23
N GLN A 512 -23.71 13.03 4.16
CA GLN A 512 -24.41 13.67 3.08
C GLN A 512 -25.47 12.73 2.49
N ALA A 513 -26.67 13.28 2.21
CA ALA A 513 -27.67 12.59 1.42
C ALA A 513 -27.37 12.72 -0.08
N ILE A 514 -27.49 11.62 -0.80
CA ILE A 514 -27.41 11.57 -2.26
C ILE A 514 -28.83 11.52 -2.80
N ASN A 515 -29.26 12.58 -3.44
CA ASN A 515 -30.61 12.66 -3.99
C ASN A 515 -30.70 11.96 -5.35
N MET A 516 -31.80 11.26 -5.58
CA MET A 516 -32.16 10.71 -6.87
C MET A 516 -32.42 11.84 -7.87
N PRO A 517 -31.71 11.92 -9.00
CA PRO A 517 -32.02 12.93 -10.04
C PRO A 517 -33.40 12.64 -10.65
N LYS A 518 -34.02 13.67 -11.23
CA LYS A 518 -35.30 13.53 -11.94
C LYS A 518 -35.22 12.52 -13.10
N HIS A 519 -34.09 12.51 -13.79
CA HIS A 519 -33.77 11.60 -14.89
C HIS A 519 -32.31 11.20 -14.74
N ILE A 520 -32.04 9.90 -14.90
CA ILE A 520 -30.66 9.41 -14.98
C ILE A 520 -30.17 9.74 -16.39
N ILE A 521 -29.04 10.39 -16.46
CA ILE A 521 -28.42 10.79 -17.73
C ILE A 521 -27.78 9.56 -18.40
N ALA A 522 -27.78 9.57 -19.73
CA ALA A 522 -27.02 8.59 -20.49
C ALA A 522 -25.51 8.73 -20.20
N PHE A 523 -24.76 7.66 -20.39
CA PHE A 523 -23.32 7.64 -20.14
C PHE A 523 -22.58 8.75 -20.89
N GLU A 524 -22.92 8.99 -22.14
CA GLU A 524 -22.30 9.98 -23.03
C GLU A 524 -22.55 11.43 -22.55
N GLN A 525 -23.58 11.64 -21.72
CA GLN A 525 -23.95 12.95 -21.15
C GLN A 525 -23.31 13.20 -19.79
N ALA A 526 -22.72 12.19 -19.18
CA ALA A 526 -22.01 12.32 -17.92
C ALA A 526 -20.71 13.15 -18.08
N SER A 527 -20.18 13.65 -16.96
CA SER A 527 -18.92 14.40 -16.97
C SER A 527 -17.77 13.61 -17.58
N GLU A 528 -16.77 14.31 -18.13
CA GLU A 528 -15.57 13.67 -18.69
C GLU A 528 -14.90 12.75 -17.65
N ASP A 529 -14.76 13.22 -16.43
CA ASP A 529 -14.15 12.45 -15.34
C ASP A 529 -14.96 11.21 -14.96
N PHE A 530 -16.30 11.30 -14.98
CA PHE A 530 -17.14 10.13 -14.76
C PHE A 530 -16.95 9.10 -15.85
N ARG A 531 -17.01 9.52 -17.11
CA ARG A 531 -16.85 8.62 -18.26
C ARG A 531 -15.46 7.98 -18.31
N PHE A 532 -14.43 8.75 -17.97
CA PHE A 532 -13.08 8.23 -17.91
C PHE A 532 -12.91 7.20 -16.79
N ALA A 533 -13.33 7.51 -15.56
CA ALA A 533 -13.27 6.59 -14.42
C ALA A 533 -14.05 5.29 -14.66
N ALA A 534 -15.25 5.39 -15.26
CA ALA A 534 -16.04 4.21 -15.63
C ALA A 534 -15.34 3.35 -16.69
N THR A 535 -14.69 3.98 -17.70
CA THR A 535 -13.94 3.24 -18.73
C THR A 535 -12.71 2.53 -18.12
N VAL A 536 -12.01 3.16 -17.18
CA VAL A 536 -10.91 2.51 -16.45
C VAL A 536 -11.41 1.31 -15.65
N ALA A 537 -12.56 1.46 -14.96
CA ALA A 537 -13.18 0.36 -14.22
C ALA A 537 -13.60 -0.79 -15.13
N GLU A 538 -14.21 -0.49 -16.28
CA GLU A 538 -14.59 -1.48 -17.30
C GLU A 538 -13.37 -2.28 -17.77
N PHE A 539 -12.26 -1.58 -18.05
CA PHE A 539 -11.01 -2.24 -18.45
C PHE A 539 -10.47 -3.15 -17.35
N GLY A 540 -10.47 -2.71 -16.09
CA GLY A 540 -10.10 -3.54 -14.94
C GLY A 540 -10.96 -4.78 -14.81
N GLU A 541 -12.28 -4.66 -14.96
CA GLU A 541 -13.22 -5.80 -14.96
C GLU A 541 -12.92 -6.80 -16.09
N VAL A 542 -12.59 -6.29 -17.28
CA VAL A 542 -12.22 -7.13 -18.43
C VAL A 542 -10.90 -7.88 -18.17
N LEU A 543 -9.88 -7.21 -17.62
CA LEU A 543 -8.60 -7.83 -17.29
C LEU A 543 -8.76 -8.88 -16.17
N ARG A 544 -9.65 -8.66 -15.20
CA ARG A 544 -10.02 -9.62 -14.15
C ARG A 544 -10.90 -10.77 -14.66
N GLN A 545 -11.29 -10.77 -15.92
CA GLN A 545 -12.23 -11.74 -16.49
C GLN A 545 -13.54 -11.82 -15.69
N SER A 546 -14.05 -10.65 -15.29
CA SER A 546 -15.22 -10.52 -14.44
C SER A 546 -16.47 -11.08 -15.12
N LYS A 547 -17.28 -11.83 -14.36
CA LYS A 547 -18.58 -12.35 -14.80
C LYS A 547 -19.65 -11.26 -14.96
N TYR A 548 -19.36 -10.03 -14.53
CA TYR A 548 -20.32 -8.93 -14.52
C TYR A 548 -20.22 -8.02 -15.75
N VAL A 549 -19.14 -8.11 -16.50
CA VAL A 549 -18.96 -7.40 -17.77
C VAL A 549 -18.93 -8.42 -18.90
N SER A 550 -19.96 -8.38 -19.75
CA SER A 550 -20.09 -9.31 -20.89
C SER A 550 -19.33 -8.75 -22.10
N GLY A 551 -18.37 -9.53 -22.60
CA GLY A 551 -17.62 -9.19 -23.81
C GLY A 551 -16.36 -8.36 -23.54
N ARG A 552 -15.50 -8.29 -24.59
CA ARG A 552 -14.28 -7.47 -24.59
C ARG A 552 -14.41 -6.41 -25.67
N ASP A 553 -15.21 -5.36 -25.39
CA ASP A 553 -15.36 -4.26 -26.36
C ASP A 553 -14.26 -3.22 -26.19
N TYR A 554 -13.03 -3.61 -26.54
CA TYR A 554 -11.89 -2.68 -26.49
C TYR A 554 -12.10 -1.44 -27.39
N ASN A 555 -12.83 -1.56 -28.51
CA ASN A 555 -13.06 -0.42 -29.40
C ASN A 555 -13.98 0.61 -28.75
N GLY A 556 -15.07 0.16 -28.10
CA GLY A 556 -15.94 1.03 -27.31
C GLY A 556 -15.20 1.71 -26.17
N MET A 557 -14.40 0.97 -25.39
CA MET A 557 -13.56 1.54 -24.32
C MET A 557 -12.56 2.59 -24.86
N ILE A 558 -11.91 2.34 -26.01
CA ILE A 558 -10.99 3.29 -26.63
C ILE A 558 -11.75 4.57 -27.04
N GLU A 559 -12.92 4.44 -27.62
CA GLU A 559 -13.77 5.58 -28.01
C GLU A 559 -14.22 6.39 -26.78
N HIS A 560 -14.70 5.71 -25.74
CA HIS A 560 -15.08 6.34 -24.48
C HIS A 560 -13.91 7.10 -23.85
N ALA A 561 -12.72 6.47 -23.76
CA ALA A 561 -11.54 7.10 -23.19
C ALA A 561 -11.05 8.31 -24.02
N LEU A 562 -11.08 8.22 -25.36
CA LEU A 562 -10.74 9.34 -26.25
C LEU A 562 -11.67 10.53 -26.03
N ASN A 563 -12.97 10.29 -25.94
CA ASN A 563 -14.01 11.31 -25.77
C ASN A 563 -14.05 11.87 -24.33
N ALA A 564 -13.37 11.23 -23.37
CA ALA A 564 -13.30 11.62 -21.97
C ALA A 564 -11.89 11.97 -21.50
N ARG A 565 -10.93 12.12 -22.44
CA ARG A 565 -9.53 12.39 -22.11
C ARG A 565 -9.34 13.74 -21.40
N GLY A 566 -10.11 14.77 -21.78
CA GLY A 566 -9.99 16.11 -21.24
C GLY A 566 -8.60 16.73 -21.46
N THR A 567 -8.21 17.61 -20.55
CA THR A 567 -6.88 18.25 -20.53
C THR A 567 -5.90 17.32 -19.85
N ASP A 568 -5.10 16.61 -20.64
CA ASP A 568 -4.16 15.58 -20.19
C ASP A 568 -2.73 16.16 -20.14
N LEU A 569 -2.44 17.02 -19.14
CA LEU A 569 -1.18 17.79 -19.04
C LEU A 569 0.07 16.92 -19.05
N PHE A 570 0.01 15.76 -18.42
CA PHE A 570 1.16 14.85 -18.27
C PHE A 570 1.08 13.64 -19.19
N GLY A 571 -0.02 13.47 -19.93
CA GLY A 571 -0.20 12.40 -20.90
C GLY A 571 -0.64 11.05 -20.31
N TYR A 572 -1.02 10.97 -19.03
CA TYR A 572 -1.41 9.72 -18.36
C TYR A 572 -2.68 9.11 -18.96
N ARG A 573 -3.70 9.91 -19.27
CA ARG A 573 -4.92 9.42 -19.94
C ARG A 573 -4.66 8.97 -21.37
N SER A 574 -3.75 9.65 -22.08
CA SER A 574 -3.29 9.25 -23.41
C SER A 574 -2.51 7.94 -23.37
N GLU A 575 -1.68 7.72 -22.35
CA GLU A 575 -0.98 6.45 -22.13
C GLU A 575 -1.99 5.32 -21.89
N PHE A 576 -3.00 5.51 -21.06
CA PHE A 576 -4.07 4.54 -20.81
C PHE A 576 -4.75 4.10 -22.11
N ILE A 577 -5.06 5.05 -23.02
CA ILE A 577 -5.62 4.74 -24.34
C ILE A 577 -4.67 3.86 -25.16
N GLN A 578 -3.36 4.04 -25.06
CA GLN A 578 -2.39 3.14 -25.71
C GLN A 578 -2.39 1.75 -25.07
N LEU A 579 -2.54 1.64 -23.75
CA LEU A 579 -2.65 0.37 -23.05
C LEU A 579 -3.91 -0.41 -23.49
N LEU A 580 -5.06 0.27 -23.66
CA LEU A 580 -6.27 -0.34 -24.24
C LEU A 580 -6.00 -0.92 -25.63
N ARG A 581 -5.26 -0.19 -26.49
CA ARG A 581 -4.88 -0.64 -27.84
C ARG A 581 -3.91 -1.82 -27.82
N LEU A 582 -2.99 -1.86 -26.84
CA LEU A 582 -2.08 -2.99 -26.66
C LEU A 582 -2.87 -4.23 -26.20
N ALA A 583 -3.67 -4.10 -25.16
CA ALA A 583 -4.49 -5.17 -24.61
C ALA A 583 -5.48 -5.77 -25.64
N SER A 584 -5.99 -4.94 -26.57
CA SER A 584 -6.89 -5.40 -27.63
C SER A 584 -6.22 -6.36 -28.65
N LYS A 585 -4.89 -6.47 -28.63
CA LYS A 585 -4.11 -7.34 -29.52
C LYS A 585 -3.54 -8.58 -28.83
N LEU A 586 -3.64 -8.63 -27.52
CA LEU A 586 -3.23 -9.74 -26.66
C LEU A 586 -4.42 -10.66 -26.34
#